data_73ec3bf7f605d37654a8f4b7fb8493cb
#
_entry.id   73ec3bf7f605d37654a8f4b7fb8493cb
#
_cell.length_a   1.000
_cell.length_b   1.000
_cell.length_c   1.000
_cell.angle_alpha   90.00
_cell.angle_beta   90.00
_cell.angle_gamma   90.00
#
_symmetry.space_group_name_H-M   'P 1'
#
loop_
_entity.id
_entity.type
_entity.pdbx_description
1 polymer ?
#
loop_
_entity_poly.entity_id
_entity_poly.type
_entity_poly.pdbx_seq_one_letter_code
_entity_poly.pdbx_strand_id
1 'polypeptide(L)'
;MTEVKTAIVLAAGFGERMRPLTLRMPKPLVPLAGKPLIDHVLDRLAEAGVKTAIVNVHYLPEQLEAHVGRRQGKSPQILISDERGVLLDTGGGARKALPLLGRGPFFIHNADSVWSEGAAPALTRMLRLWNPAAMECLLLLAPVATSIGYAAKGDFAMGLDGRLTRRGEGEVVPFAFAGVSLCDERLFKDSPEGRFSLNLLWDRALAKGRLYGVRLDGCWMHVGTPEALAEAETSFEREGA
;
A
#
# COMPACT_ATOMS: atom_id res chain seq x y z
N MET A 1 5.36 -14.47 16.75
CA MET A 1 4.88 -13.72 15.57
C MET A 1 4.88 -12.24 15.93
N THR A 2 5.45 -11.37 15.11
CA THR A 2 5.45 -9.92 15.37
C THR A 2 4.01 -9.41 15.32
N GLU A 3 3.58 -8.73 16.37
CA GLU A 3 2.27 -8.08 16.40
C GLU A 3 2.40 -6.68 15.80
N VAL A 4 1.60 -6.38 14.78
CA VAL A 4 1.51 -5.07 14.14
C VAL A 4 0.11 -4.52 14.37
N LYS A 5 0.01 -3.43 15.13
CA LYS A 5 -1.28 -2.88 15.57
C LYS A 5 -1.73 -1.68 14.76
N THR A 6 -0.82 -1.07 14.01
CA THR A 6 -1.08 0.19 13.32
C THR A 6 -0.71 0.13 11.84
N ALA A 7 -1.40 0.91 11.04
CA ALA A 7 -1.12 1.10 9.63
C ALA A 7 -1.36 2.55 9.22
N ILE A 8 -0.65 3.02 8.19
CA ILE A 8 -1.08 4.18 7.40
C ILE A 8 -1.63 3.71 6.08
N VAL A 9 -2.78 4.26 5.68
CA VAL A 9 -3.42 4.08 4.38
C VAL A 9 -3.23 5.36 3.58
N LEU A 10 -2.43 5.30 2.51
CA LEU A 10 -2.11 6.44 1.65
C LEU A 10 -3.27 6.70 0.68
N ALA A 11 -4.08 7.71 0.97
CA ALA A 11 -5.33 8.01 0.29
C ALA A 11 -5.44 9.46 -0.23
N ALA A 12 -4.38 10.27 -0.09
CA ALA A 12 -4.37 11.72 -0.36
C ALA A 12 -4.26 12.09 -1.86
N GLY A 13 -3.98 11.12 -2.75
CA GLY A 13 -3.68 11.37 -4.17
C GLY A 13 -4.86 11.89 -4.99
N PHE A 14 -4.59 12.69 -6.04
CA PHE A 14 -5.60 13.24 -6.96
C PHE A 14 -6.31 12.20 -7.84
N GLY A 15 -5.70 11.03 -8.07
CA GLY A 15 -6.27 9.99 -8.92
C GLY A 15 -6.42 10.39 -10.39
N GLU A 16 -5.54 11.24 -10.93
CA GLU A 16 -5.67 11.86 -12.26
C GLU A 16 -5.85 10.88 -13.41
N ARG A 17 -5.16 9.72 -13.35
CA ARG A 17 -5.26 8.66 -14.37
C ARG A 17 -6.63 7.95 -14.38
N MET A 18 -7.42 8.11 -13.32
CA MET A 18 -8.78 7.55 -13.20
C MET A 18 -9.88 8.51 -13.67
N ARG A 19 -9.53 9.68 -14.21
CA ARG A 19 -10.53 10.59 -14.79
C ARG A 19 -11.26 9.93 -15.96
N PRO A 20 -12.58 10.15 -16.11
CA PRO A 20 -13.43 11.14 -15.44
C PRO A 20 -13.97 10.73 -14.05
N LEU A 21 -13.81 9.47 -13.61
CA LEU A 21 -14.39 8.98 -12.35
C LEU A 21 -13.96 9.83 -11.15
N THR A 22 -12.69 10.20 -11.09
CA THR A 22 -12.11 10.95 -9.97
C THR A 22 -12.33 12.47 -10.06
N LEU A 23 -13.08 12.99 -11.01
CA LEU A 23 -13.49 14.39 -11.02
C LEU A 23 -14.50 14.72 -9.90
N ARG A 24 -15.29 13.72 -9.48
CA ARG A 24 -16.38 13.90 -8.50
C ARG A 24 -16.23 13.03 -7.25
N MET A 25 -15.23 12.15 -7.23
CA MET A 25 -15.04 11.17 -6.17
C MET A 25 -13.54 10.95 -5.95
N PRO A 26 -13.01 10.93 -4.71
CA PRO A 26 -11.61 10.59 -4.49
C PRO A 26 -11.37 9.12 -4.87
N LYS A 27 -10.20 8.81 -5.47
CA LYS A 27 -9.87 7.47 -5.96
C LYS A 27 -10.13 6.34 -4.94
N PRO A 28 -9.82 6.49 -3.63
CA PRO A 28 -10.11 5.47 -2.64
C PRO A 28 -11.58 5.05 -2.52
N LEU A 29 -12.51 5.89 -2.98
CA LEU A 29 -13.95 5.61 -2.97
C LEU A 29 -14.47 5.00 -4.28
N VAL A 30 -13.65 4.88 -5.31
CA VAL A 30 -14.04 4.18 -6.55
C VAL A 30 -14.39 2.74 -6.20
N PRO A 31 -15.58 2.25 -6.63
CA PRO A 31 -15.98 0.87 -6.33
C PRO A 31 -15.23 -0.13 -7.22
N LEU A 32 -14.90 -1.29 -6.65
CA LEU A 32 -14.43 -2.49 -7.32
C LEU A 32 -15.20 -3.67 -6.71
N ALA A 33 -15.87 -4.46 -7.53
CA ALA A 33 -16.78 -5.53 -7.09
C ALA A 33 -17.83 -5.02 -6.08
N GLY A 34 -18.42 -3.84 -6.36
CA GLY A 34 -19.43 -3.21 -5.51
C GLY A 34 -18.94 -2.63 -4.18
N LYS A 35 -17.63 -2.66 -3.90
CA LYS A 35 -17.01 -2.20 -2.65
C LYS A 35 -15.94 -1.15 -2.90
N PRO A 36 -15.92 0.02 -2.20
CA PRO A 36 -14.88 1.03 -2.34
C PRO A 36 -13.47 0.45 -2.16
N LEU A 37 -12.50 0.90 -2.97
CA LEU A 37 -11.11 0.44 -2.91
C LEU A 37 -10.53 0.50 -1.49
N ILE A 38 -10.80 1.58 -0.76
CA ILE A 38 -10.30 1.73 0.62
C ILE A 38 -10.89 0.67 1.56
N ASP A 39 -12.12 0.21 1.34
CA ASP A 39 -12.75 -0.79 2.19
C ASP A 39 -12.12 -2.18 2.01
N HIS A 40 -11.66 -2.52 0.79
CA HIS A 40 -10.84 -3.72 0.57
C HIS A 40 -9.56 -3.67 1.40
N VAL A 41 -8.90 -2.50 1.44
CA VAL A 41 -7.66 -2.29 2.21
C VAL A 41 -7.91 -2.38 3.71
N LEU A 42 -8.92 -1.67 4.23
CA LEU A 42 -9.23 -1.62 5.66
C LEU A 42 -9.64 -3.00 6.21
N ASP A 43 -10.41 -3.76 5.44
CA ASP A 43 -10.84 -5.10 5.86
C ASP A 43 -9.63 -6.06 5.92
N ARG A 44 -8.71 -6.01 4.96
CA ARG A 44 -7.47 -6.80 5.00
C ARG A 44 -6.56 -6.43 6.18
N LEU A 45 -6.44 -5.14 6.47
CA LEU A 45 -5.70 -4.69 7.65
C LEU A 45 -6.34 -5.22 8.95
N ALA A 46 -7.68 -5.22 9.03
CA ALA A 46 -8.41 -5.81 10.16
C ALA A 46 -8.15 -7.32 10.31
N GLU A 47 -8.21 -8.07 9.21
CA GLU A 47 -7.91 -9.50 9.15
C GLU A 47 -6.48 -9.82 9.58
N ALA A 48 -5.53 -8.93 9.26
CA ALA A 48 -4.13 -9.04 9.71
C ALA A 48 -3.93 -8.65 11.18
N GLY A 49 -4.99 -8.22 11.88
CA GLY A 49 -4.95 -7.87 13.30
C GLY A 49 -4.64 -6.40 13.61
N VAL A 50 -4.58 -5.53 12.59
CA VAL A 50 -4.39 -4.09 12.76
C VAL A 50 -5.58 -3.50 13.52
N LYS A 51 -5.30 -2.71 14.56
CA LYS A 51 -6.31 -2.10 15.43
C LYS A 51 -6.59 -0.65 15.07
N THR A 52 -5.60 0.07 14.56
CA THR A 52 -5.72 1.49 14.17
C THR A 52 -5.14 1.71 12.79
N ALA A 53 -5.91 2.34 11.90
CA ALA A 53 -5.46 2.79 10.60
C ALA A 53 -5.48 4.32 10.54
N ILE A 54 -4.37 4.91 10.17
CA ILE A 54 -4.26 6.35 9.88
C ILE A 54 -4.54 6.52 8.39
N VAL A 55 -5.55 7.31 8.03
CA VAL A 55 -5.89 7.61 6.63
C VAL A 55 -5.49 9.05 6.34
N ASN A 56 -4.55 9.27 5.41
CA ASN A 56 -4.21 10.63 5.01
C ASN A 56 -5.21 11.14 3.96
N VAL A 57 -5.57 12.42 4.06
CA VAL A 57 -6.58 13.05 3.21
C VAL A 57 -6.08 14.38 2.65
N HIS A 58 -6.33 14.63 1.35
CA HIS A 58 -6.03 15.88 0.66
C HIS A 58 -7.08 16.21 -0.41
N TYR A 59 -7.25 15.35 -1.40
CA TYR A 59 -8.19 15.55 -2.50
C TYR A 59 -9.59 15.08 -2.11
N LEU A 60 -10.60 15.96 -2.21
CA LEU A 60 -11.99 15.72 -1.82
C LEU A 60 -12.12 15.10 -0.41
N PRO A 61 -11.44 15.65 0.60
CA PRO A 61 -11.25 15.01 1.90
C PRO A 61 -12.57 14.77 2.63
N GLU A 62 -13.57 15.65 2.48
CA GLU A 62 -14.86 15.56 3.17
C GLU A 62 -15.60 14.26 2.77
N GLN A 63 -15.50 13.86 1.51
CA GLN A 63 -16.14 12.62 1.04
C GLN A 63 -15.48 11.39 1.66
N LEU A 64 -14.15 11.37 1.71
CA LEU A 64 -13.40 10.27 2.30
C LEU A 64 -13.62 10.18 3.80
N GLU A 65 -13.56 11.31 4.52
CA GLU A 65 -13.84 11.40 5.96
C GLU A 65 -15.26 10.94 6.30
N ALA A 66 -16.26 11.41 5.53
CA ALA A 66 -17.65 10.99 5.71
C ALA A 66 -17.81 9.47 5.48
N HIS A 67 -17.09 8.88 4.51
CA HIS A 67 -17.15 7.45 4.24
C HIS A 67 -16.52 6.65 5.38
N VAL A 68 -15.28 6.94 5.76
CA VAL A 68 -14.59 6.19 6.81
C VAL A 68 -15.23 6.39 8.19
N GLY A 69 -15.86 7.56 8.42
CA GLY A 69 -16.64 7.83 9.62
C GLY A 69 -17.84 6.90 9.81
N ARG A 70 -18.42 6.35 8.74
CA ARG A 70 -19.51 5.35 8.81
C ARG A 70 -19.04 3.96 9.24
N ARG A 71 -17.73 3.72 9.29
CA ARG A 71 -17.14 2.47 9.78
C ARG A 71 -17.01 2.42 11.32
N GLN A 72 -17.61 3.37 12.05
CA GLN A 72 -17.59 3.35 13.52
C GLN A 72 -18.01 1.99 14.07
N GLY A 73 -17.26 1.47 15.04
CA GLY A 73 -17.48 0.14 15.62
C GLY A 73 -16.87 -1.03 14.82
N LYS A 74 -16.31 -0.79 13.61
CA LYS A 74 -15.56 -1.79 12.84
C LYS A 74 -14.05 -1.62 13.07
N SER A 75 -13.32 -2.73 13.03
CA SER A 75 -11.86 -2.71 13.00
C SER A 75 -11.37 -2.45 11.57
N PRO A 76 -10.21 -1.75 11.39
CA PRO A 76 -9.48 -0.97 12.40
C PRO A 76 -10.21 0.33 12.76
N GLN A 77 -9.92 0.88 13.96
CA GLN A 77 -10.28 2.27 14.28
C GLN A 77 -9.56 3.21 13.31
N ILE A 78 -10.24 4.25 12.82
CA ILE A 78 -9.66 5.15 11.83
C ILE A 78 -9.33 6.50 12.47
N LEU A 79 -8.10 6.95 12.23
CA LEU A 79 -7.62 8.30 12.54
C LEU A 79 -7.30 9.02 11.22
N ILE A 80 -7.57 10.32 11.16
CA ILE A 80 -7.30 11.14 9.98
C ILE A 80 -5.95 11.84 10.13
N SER A 81 -5.12 11.77 9.07
CA SER A 81 -3.94 12.61 8.88
C SER A 81 -4.24 13.66 7.81
N ASP A 82 -4.53 14.89 8.24
CA ASP A 82 -4.96 15.98 7.35
C ASP A 82 -3.79 16.57 6.57
N GLU A 83 -3.81 16.43 5.24
CA GLU A 83 -2.86 17.03 4.30
C GLU A 83 -3.52 18.13 3.40
N ARG A 84 -4.70 18.67 3.76
CA ARG A 84 -5.40 19.67 2.94
C ARG A 84 -4.51 20.86 2.56
N GLY A 85 -3.65 21.30 3.46
CA GLY A 85 -2.75 22.44 3.22
C GLY A 85 -1.65 22.15 2.19
N VAL A 86 -1.08 20.95 2.20
CA VAL A 86 0.02 20.52 1.31
C VAL A 86 0.00 19.02 1.13
N LEU A 87 -0.04 18.56 -0.12
CA LEU A 87 0.14 17.15 -0.47
C LEU A 87 1.60 16.74 -0.26
N LEU A 88 1.83 15.78 0.63
CA LEU A 88 3.17 15.42 1.10
C LEU A 88 3.84 14.27 0.31
N ASP A 89 3.15 13.66 -0.67
CA ASP A 89 3.59 12.44 -1.33
C ASP A 89 3.68 11.26 -0.33
N THR A 90 4.07 10.08 -0.78
CA THR A 90 4.01 8.83 -0.02
C THR A 90 4.91 8.83 1.21
N GLY A 91 6.15 9.32 1.08
CA GLY A 91 7.12 9.38 2.18
C GLY A 91 6.79 10.47 3.20
N GLY A 92 6.45 11.67 2.72
CA GLY A 92 6.08 12.78 3.59
C GLY A 92 4.78 12.51 4.35
N GLY A 93 3.78 11.93 3.69
CA GLY A 93 2.52 11.52 4.32
C GLY A 93 2.73 10.47 5.41
N ALA A 94 3.54 9.44 5.12
CA ALA A 94 3.88 8.43 6.12
C ALA A 94 4.67 9.02 7.29
N ARG A 95 5.65 9.91 7.02
CA ARG A 95 6.40 10.61 8.07
C ARG A 95 5.49 11.44 8.98
N LYS A 96 4.54 12.17 8.40
CA LYS A 96 3.57 12.97 9.16
C LYS A 96 2.72 12.11 10.10
N ALA A 97 2.41 10.88 9.69
CA ALA A 97 1.60 9.95 10.48
C ALA A 97 2.38 9.24 11.62
N LEU A 98 3.72 9.28 11.65
CA LEU A 98 4.54 8.57 12.65
C LEU A 98 4.09 8.79 14.10
N PRO A 99 3.77 10.02 14.56
CA PRO A 99 3.32 10.23 15.93
C PRO A 99 2.02 9.48 16.28
N LEU A 100 1.18 9.18 15.29
CA LEU A 100 -0.08 8.44 15.44
C LEU A 100 0.10 6.93 15.32
N LEU A 101 1.17 6.48 14.64
CA LEU A 101 1.48 5.06 14.44
C LEU A 101 2.04 4.40 15.72
N GLY A 102 2.59 5.18 16.63
CA GLY A 102 3.20 4.66 17.85
C GLY A 102 4.55 3.99 17.60
N ARG A 103 5.02 3.21 18.57
CA ARG A 103 6.31 2.50 18.50
C ARG A 103 6.12 1.10 17.90
N GLY A 104 7.15 0.64 17.20
CA GLY A 104 7.21 -0.69 16.59
C GLY A 104 6.88 -0.70 15.11
N PRO A 105 6.81 -1.88 14.48
CA PRO A 105 6.53 -1.99 13.07
C PRO A 105 5.07 -1.66 12.75
N PHE A 106 4.86 -1.09 11.55
CA PHE A 106 3.55 -0.70 11.04
C PHE A 106 3.46 -0.96 9.53
N PHE A 107 2.24 -1.15 9.04
CA PHE A 107 2.00 -1.21 7.60
C PHE A 107 1.88 0.18 6.99
N ILE A 108 2.42 0.33 5.76
CA ILE A 108 2.09 1.41 4.84
C ILE A 108 1.35 0.75 3.67
N HIS A 109 0.12 1.17 3.41
CA HIS A 109 -0.74 0.57 2.40
C HIS A 109 -1.31 1.64 1.48
N ASN A 110 -1.16 1.49 0.17
CA ASN A 110 -1.84 2.35 -0.80
C ASN A 110 -3.34 2.06 -0.77
N ALA A 111 -4.18 3.09 -0.73
CA ALA A 111 -5.63 2.95 -0.65
C ALA A 111 -6.29 2.31 -1.88
N ASP A 112 -5.52 2.09 -2.95
CA ASP A 112 -5.96 1.57 -4.24
C ASP A 112 -5.30 0.25 -4.64
N SER A 113 -4.61 -0.41 -3.72
CA SER A 113 -3.97 -1.69 -3.99
C SER A 113 -4.88 -2.83 -3.55
N VAL A 114 -5.32 -3.60 -4.52
CA VAL A 114 -6.22 -4.75 -4.34
C VAL A 114 -5.60 -5.99 -5.00
N TRP A 115 -5.85 -7.15 -4.43
CA TRP A 115 -5.41 -8.44 -4.97
C TRP A 115 -6.35 -9.55 -4.54
N SER A 116 -6.35 -10.68 -5.22
CA SER A 116 -6.88 -11.93 -4.68
C SER A 116 -5.82 -12.63 -3.83
N GLU A 117 -6.23 -13.27 -2.74
CA GLU A 117 -5.31 -14.01 -1.88
C GLU A 117 -4.94 -15.36 -2.50
N GLY A 118 -3.72 -15.81 -2.26
CA GLY A 118 -3.30 -17.19 -2.53
C GLY A 118 -3.62 -18.14 -1.37
N ALA A 119 -2.79 -19.15 -1.18
CA ALA A 119 -2.99 -20.18 -0.15
C ALA A 119 -2.95 -19.64 1.30
N ALA A 120 -2.32 -18.49 1.52
CA ALA A 120 -2.27 -17.84 2.82
C ALA A 120 -2.33 -16.31 2.66
N PRO A 121 -3.03 -15.59 3.58
CA PRO A 121 -3.15 -14.15 3.52
C PRO A 121 -1.79 -13.44 3.44
N ALA A 122 -1.65 -12.56 2.46
CA ALA A 122 -0.37 -11.90 2.14
C ALA A 122 0.20 -11.11 3.33
N LEU A 123 -0.64 -10.33 4.02
CA LEU A 123 -0.21 -9.56 5.19
C LEU A 123 0.24 -10.48 6.35
N THR A 124 -0.43 -11.61 6.55
CA THR A 124 -0.01 -12.60 7.56
C THR A 124 1.35 -13.20 7.21
N ARG A 125 1.62 -13.45 5.93
CA ARG A 125 2.95 -13.91 5.47
C ARG A 125 4.01 -12.85 5.73
N MET A 126 3.74 -11.56 5.47
CA MET A 126 4.64 -10.46 5.79
C MET A 126 4.98 -10.43 7.28
N LEU A 127 3.98 -10.59 8.16
CA LEU A 127 4.18 -10.62 9.62
C LEU A 127 5.08 -11.79 10.08
N ARG A 128 4.96 -12.95 9.43
CA ARG A 128 5.79 -14.14 9.74
C ARG A 128 7.24 -13.98 9.29
N LEU A 129 7.46 -13.30 8.16
CA LEU A 129 8.79 -13.12 7.57
C LEU A 129 9.52 -11.90 8.15
N TRP A 130 8.82 -10.99 8.81
CA TRP A 130 9.41 -9.79 9.38
C TRP A 130 10.50 -10.10 10.40
N ASN A 131 11.71 -9.62 10.13
CA ASN A 131 12.85 -9.71 11.02
C ASN A 131 13.45 -8.31 11.28
N PRO A 132 13.14 -7.68 12.42
CA PRO A 132 13.61 -6.32 12.72
C PRO A 132 15.14 -6.21 12.88
N ALA A 133 15.85 -7.31 13.12
CA ALA A 133 17.31 -7.31 13.16
C ALA A 133 17.93 -7.15 11.76
N ALA A 134 17.28 -7.69 10.73
CA ALA A 134 17.75 -7.65 9.34
C ALA A 134 17.09 -6.56 8.49
N MET A 135 15.82 -6.23 8.76
CA MET A 135 14.96 -5.41 7.89
C MET A 135 14.69 -4.03 8.47
N GLU A 136 14.68 -3.01 7.63
CA GLU A 136 14.06 -1.71 7.89
C GLU A 136 12.72 -1.59 7.14
N CYS A 137 12.58 -2.32 6.03
CA CYS A 137 11.35 -2.39 5.26
C CYS A 137 11.23 -3.75 4.53
N LEU A 138 10.01 -4.30 4.50
CA LEU A 138 9.60 -5.48 3.75
C LEU A 138 8.48 -5.09 2.79
N LEU A 139 8.68 -5.27 1.49
CA LEU A 139 7.72 -4.93 0.44
C LEU A 139 6.90 -6.17 0.02
N LEU A 140 5.59 -6.00 -0.19
CA LEU A 140 4.80 -6.98 -0.92
C LEU A 140 5.05 -6.79 -2.41
N LEU A 141 5.41 -7.85 -3.10
CA LEU A 141 5.81 -7.84 -4.51
C LEU A 141 4.86 -8.68 -5.37
N ALA A 142 4.27 -8.06 -6.36
CA ALA A 142 3.43 -8.72 -7.35
C ALA A 142 4.26 -9.19 -8.54
N PRO A 143 4.12 -10.47 -8.98
CA PRO A 143 4.74 -10.91 -10.23
C PRO A 143 4.13 -10.15 -11.41
N VAL A 144 4.96 -9.51 -12.22
CA VAL A 144 4.51 -8.71 -13.38
C VAL A 144 3.67 -9.55 -14.35
N ALA A 145 4.07 -10.81 -14.56
CA ALA A 145 3.44 -11.71 -15.54
C ALA A 145 1.99 -12.09 -15.23
N THR A 146 1.57 -12.00 -13.96
CA THR A 146 0.21 -12.39 -13.52
C THR A 146 -0.60 -11.23 -12.95
N SER A 147 -0.05 -10.01 -13.00
CA SER A 147 -0.73 -8.80 -12.50
C SER A 147 -1.69 -8.25 -13.55
N ILE A 148 -2.85 -7.78 -13.11
CA ILE A 148 -3.89 -7.16 -13.95
C ILE A 148 -3.68 -5.64 -13.97
N GLY A 149 -3.86 -5.00 -15.13
CA GLY A 149 -3.74 -3.54 -15.29
C GLY A 149 -2.32 -2.99 -15.12
N TYR A 150 -1.29 -3.85 -15.15
CA TYR A 150 0.12 -3.45 -15.03
C TYR A 150 0.93 -3.86 -16.25
N ALA A 151 1.33 -2.88 -17.06
CA ALA A 151 2.08 -3.09 -18.32
C ALA A 151 3.53 -2.57 -18.23
N ALA A 152 4.05 -2.24 -17.06
CA ALA A 152 5.40 -1.71 -16.90
C ALA A 152 6.45 -2.84 -16.70
N LYS A 153 7.72 -2.44 -16.67
CA LYS A 153 8.88 -3.35 -16.67
C LYS A 153 9.24 -3.95 -15.29
N GLY A 154 8.37 -3.80 -14.28
CA GLY A 154 8.66 -4.14 -12.88
C GLY A 154 9.48 -3.06 -12.18
N ASP A 155 9.69 -3.25 -10.88
CA ASP A 155 10.41 -2.32 -9.99
C ASP A 155 11.63 -2.97 -9.36
N PHE A 156 11.56 -4.29 -9.06
CA PHE A 156 12.57 -5.01 -8.28
C PHE A 156 12.84 -6.42 -8.82
N ALA A 157 14.10 -6.85 -8.69
CA ALA A 157 14.48 -8.24 -8.60
C ALA A 157 14.63 -8.64 -7.12
N MET A 158 14.49 -9.94 -6.81
CA MET A 158 14.58 -10.47 -5.45
C MET A 158 15.54 -11.66 -5.42
N GLY A 159 16.52 -11.61 -4.53
CA GLY A 159 17.43 -12.72 -4.26
C GLY A 159 16.78 -13.87 -3.49
N LEU A 160 17.45 -15.01 -3.41
CA LEU A 160 16.98 -16.19 -2.67
C LEU A 160 16.82 -15.91 -1.16
N ASP A 161 17.55 -14.96 -0.63
CA ASP A 161 17.48 -14.50 0.76
C ASP A 161 16.40 -13.44 1.00
N GLY A 162 15.64 -13.07 -0.03
CA GLY A 162 14.58 -12.06 0.01
C GLY A 162 15.07 -10.61 -0.13
N ARG A 163 16.38 -10.37 -0.23
CA ARG A 163 16.90 -9.01 -0.49
C ARG A 163 16.52 -8.53 -1.87
N LEU A 164 16.22 -7.25 -1.96
CA LEU A 164 15.82 -6.61 -3.20
C LEU A 164 16.97 -5.92 -3.90
N THR A 165 16.84 -5.86 -5.23
CA THR A 165 17.67 -5.04 -6.11
C THR A 165 16.74 -4.22 -6.99
N ARG A 166 17.00 -2.93 -7.13
CA ARG A 166 16.27 -2.05 -8.06
C ARG A 166 16.49 -2.50 -9.49
N ARG A 167 15.45 -2.32 -10.29
CA ARG A 167 15.54 -2.42 -11.75
C ARG A 167 16.54 -1.37 -12.27
N GLY A 168 17.50 -1.82 -13.05
CA GLY A 168 18.42 -0.95 -13.79
C GLY A 168 17.74 -0.27 -14.97
N GLU A 169 18.41 0.73 -15.55
CA GLU A 169 17.94 1.40 -16.74
C GLU A 169 17.82 0.41 -17.91
N GLY A 170 16.68 0.42 -18.59
CA GLY A 170 16.42 -0.50 -19.73
C GLY A 170 16.05 -1.94 -19.36
N GLU A 171 16.27 -2.38 -18.14
CA GLU A 171 16.00 -3.74 -17.70
C GLU A 171 14.49 -4.03 -17.53
N VAL A 172 14.15 -5.31 -17.57
CA VAL A 172 12.85 -5.85 -17.13
C VAL A 172 13.11 -6.76 -15.93
N VAL A 173 12.38 -6.54 -14.85
CA VAL A 173 12.49 -7.34 -13.63
C VAL A 173 11.15 -7.97 -13.27
N PRO A 174 11.15 -9.13 -12.55
CA PRO A 174 9.95 -9.95 -12.43
C PRO A 174 8.89 -9.38 -11.49
N PHE A 175 9.21 -8.37 -10.65
CA PHE A 175 8.31 -7.93 -9.60
C PHE A 175 8.01 -6.43 -9.65
N ALA A 176 6.73 -6.09 -9.44
CA ALA A 176 6.25 -4.76 -9.14
C ALA A 176 5.95 -4.62 -7.64
N PHE A 177 6.07 -3.40 -7.09
CA PHE A 177 5.60 -3.10 -5.75
C PHE A 177 4.08 -3.14 -5.70
N ALA A 178 3.52 -4.05 -4.91
CA ALA A 178 2.08 -4.29 -4.83
C ALA A 178 1.33 -3.29 -3.93
N GLY A 179 1.93 -2.15 -3.59
CA GLY A 179 1.27 -1.10 -2.81
C GLY A 179 1.26 -1.32 -1.30
N VAL A 180 1.96 -2.33 -0.77
CA VAL A 180 2.04 -2.58 0.69
C VAL A 180 3.48 -2.77 1.12
N SER A 181 3.85 -2.10 2.22
CA SER A 181 5.09 -2.36 2.93
C SER A 181 4.87 -2.51 4.43
N LEU A 182 5.69 -3.32 5.07
CA LEU A 182 5.82 -3.42 6.52
C LEU A 182 7.14 -2.75 6.91
N CYS A 183 7.06 -1.71 7.69
CA CYS A 183 8.17 -0.83 8.02
C CYS A 183 8.31 -0.64 9.53
N ASP A 184 9.46 -0.14 9.91
CA ASP A 184 9.80 0.25 11.27
C ASP A 184 10.20 1.74 11.25
N GLU A 185 10.06 2.45 12.36
CA GLU A 185 10.36 3.90 12.46
C GLU A 185 11.80 4.24 12.06
N ARG A 186 12.74 3.29 12.16
CA ARG A 186 14.15 3.46 11.74
C ARG A 186 14.30 3.79 10.27
N LEU A 187 13.36 3.35 9.42
CA LEU A 187 13.32 3.68 8.00
C LEU A 187 13.25 5.20 7.79
N PHE A 188 12.60 5.94 8.70
CA PHE A 188 12.37 7.38 8.60
C PHE A 188 13.45 8.22 9.27
N LYS A 189 14.47 7.58 9.88
CA LYS A 189 15.60 8.31 10.45
C LYS A 189 16.27 9.19 9.38
N ASP A 190 16.50 10.44 9.72
CA ASP A 190 17.11 11.44 8.83
C ASP A 190 16.33 11.65 7.51
N SER A 191 15.03 11.35 7.49
CA SER A 191 14.18 11.64 6.34
C SER A 191 13.95 13.15 6.20
N PRO A 192 13.77 13.67 4.96
CA PRO A 192 13.50 15.09 4.76
C PRO A 192 12.15 15.48 5.35
N GLU A 193 11.97 16.79 5.59
CA GLU A 193 10.66 17.35 5.92
C GLU A 193 9.86 17.67 4.65
N GLY A 194 8.53 17.76 4.80
CA GLY A 194 7.64 18.12 3.71
C GLY A 194 7.45 16.98 2.70
N ARG A 195 7.39 17.35 1.42
CA ARG A 195 7.03 16.43 0.33
C ARG A 195 8.21 15.60 -0.14
N PHE A 196 8.09 14.28 -0.04
CA PHE A 196 9.03 13.32 -0.64
C PHE A 196 8.38 11.94 -0.85
N SER A 197 8.95 11.15 -1.76
CA SER A 197 8.51 9.79 -2.06
C SER A 197 9.15 8.76 -1.11
N LEU A 198 8.42 7.69 -0.76
CA LEU A 198 8.95 6.51 -0.05
C LEU A 198 10.14 5.88 -0.79
N ASN A 199 10.23 6.03 -2.11
CA ASN A 199 11.37 5.53 -2.88
C ASN A 199 12.72 6.02 -2.33
N LEU A 200 12.79 7.27 -1.85
CA LEU A 200 14.00 7.80 -1.22
C LEU A 200 14.45 6.96 -0.01
N LEU A 201 13.51 6.52 0.81
CA LEU A 201 13.79 5.72 1.99
C LEU A 201 14.12 4.28 1.62
N TRP A 202 13.43 3.72 0.63
CA TRP A 202 13.73 2.39 0.12
C TRP A 202 15.12 2.31 -0.50
N ASP A 203 15.55 3.33 -1.24
CA ASP A 203 16.89 3.38 -1.82
C ASP A 203 17.98 3.43 -0.74
N ARG A 204 17.73 4.14 0.37
CA ARG A 204 18.62 4.12 1.55
C ARG A 204 18.68 2.77 2.24
N ALA A 205 17.50 2.12 2.42
CA ALA A 205 17.41 0.79 3.02
C ALA A 205 18.07 -0.26 2.12
N LEU A 206 17.92 -0.14 0.80
CA LEU A 206 18.54 -1.00 -0.21
C LEU A 206 20.07 -0.88 -0.16
N ALA A 207 20.62 0.34 -0.12
CA ALA A 207 22.05 0.59 0.00
C ALA A 207 22.68 -0.04 1.26
N LYS A 208 21.87 -0.20 2.33
CA LYS A 208 22.28 -0.88 3.58
C LYS A 208 22.02 -2.40 3.55
N GLY A 209 21.45 -2.95 2.47
CA GLY A 209 21.00 -4.35 2.41
C GLY A 209 19.86 -4.68 3.36
N ARG A 210 19.00 -3.69 3.71
CA ARG A 210 17.92 -3.80 4.69
C ARG A 210 16.51 -3.64 4.09
N LEU A 211 16.41 -3.62 2.74
CA LEU A 211 15.16 -3.69 1.99
C LEU A 211 14.92 -5.11 1.50
N TYR A 212 13.79 -5.70 1.90
CA TYR A 212 13.43 -7.07 1.57
C TYR A 212 12.08 -7.11 0.85
N GLY A 213 11.79 -8.21 0.19
CA GLY A 213 10.53 -8.47 -0.48
C GLY A 213 9.92 -9.80 -0.09
N VAL A 214 8.61 -9.88 -0.22
CA VAL A 214 7.85 -11.12 -0.21
C VAL A 214 6.93 -11.16 -1.42
N ARG A 215 6.98 -12.25 -2.17
CA ARG A 215 6.14 -12.44 -3.34
C ARG A 215 4.67 -12.59 -2.91
N LEU A 216 3.78 -11.88 -3.58
CA LEU A 216 2.34 -12.14 -3.54
C LEU A 216 2.05 -13.47 -4.27
N ASP A 217 1.34 -14.38 -3.62
CA ASP A 217 0.93 -15.66 -4.23
C ASP A 217 -0.42 -15.59 -4.95
N GLY A 218 -1.14 -14.48 -4.76
CA GLY A 218 -2.39 -14.20 -5.45
C GLY A 218 -2.20 -13.34 -6.71
N CYS A 219 -3.30 -12.82 -7.22
CA CYS A 219 -3.31 -11.93 -8.39
C CYS A 219 -3.46 -10.48 -7.95
N TRP A 220 -2.49 -9.64 -8.26
CA TRP A 220 -2.55 -8.20 -8.00
C TRP A 220 -3.28 -7.47 -9.11
N MET A 221 -4.15 -6.55 -8.72
CA MET A 221 -4.93 -5.71 -9.61
C MET A 221 -4.49 -4.26 -9.42
N HIS A 222 -3.75 -3.76 -10.41
CA HIS A 222 -3.30 -2.37 -10.42
C HIS A 222 -4.40 -1.47 -10.97
N VAL A 223 -5.34 -1.05 -10.10
CA VAL A 223 -6.47 -0.18 -10.46
C VAL A 223 -5.99 1.26 -10.66
N GLY A 224 -5.26 1.48 -11.76
CA GLY A 224 -4.63 2.77 -12.08
C GLY A 224 -5.39 3.62 -13.09
N THR A 225 -6.23 3.02 -13.92
CA THR A 225 -7.03 3.65 -14.98
C THR A 225 -8.43 3.05 -15.04
N PRO A 226 -9.40 3.68 -15.74
CA PRO A 226 -10.74 3.09 -15.94
C PRO A 226 -10.71 1.73 -16.65
N GLU A 227 -9.79 1.54 -17.60
CA GLU A 227 -9.62 0.26 -18.32
C GLU A 227 -9.14 -0.84 -17.37
N ALA A 228 -8.12 -0.54 -16.54
CA ALA A 228 -7.62 -1.45 -15.52
C ALA A 228 -8.67 -1.80 -14.45
N LEU A 229 -9.56 -0.86 -14.13
CA LEU A 229 -10.71 -1.13 -13.26
C LEU A 229 -11.64 -2.16 -13.89
N ALA A 230 -12.00 -2.02 -15.17
CA ALA A 230 -12.87 -2.96 -15.88
C ALA A 230 -12.25 -4.37 -15.99
N GLU A 231 -10.92 -4.45 -16.20
CA GLU A 231 -10.20 -5.72 -16.17
C GLU A 231 -10.26 -6.38 -14.77
N ALA A 232 -10.08 -5.58 -13.71
CA ALA A 232 -10.17 -6.06 -12.33
C ALA A 232 -11.58 -6.54 -11.97
N GLU A 233 -12.64 -5.82 -12.38
CA GLU A 233 -14.04 -6.26 -12.21
C GLU A 233 -14.28 -7.64 -12.85
N THR A 234 -13.84 -7.81 -14.10
CA THR A 234 -13.95 -9.09 -14.81
C THR A 234 -13.22 -10.23 -14.07
N SER A 235 -12.09 -9.95 -13.43
CA SER A 235 -11.35 -10.95 -12.66
C SER A 235 -12.09 -11.34 -11.38
N PHE A 236 -12.66 -10.39 -10.66
CA PHE A 236 -13.47 -10.67 -9.46
C PHE A 236 -14.69 -11.51 -9.77
N GLU A 237 -15.39 -11.24 -10.88
CA GLU A 237 -16.55 -12.03 -11.33
C GLU A 237 -16.18 -13.49 -11.58
N ARG A 238 -15.01 -13.76 -12.17
CA ARG A 238 -14.52 -15.12 -12.44
C ARG A 238 -14.08 -15.88 -11.19
N GLU A 239 -13.60 -15.20 -10.18
CA GLU A 239 -13.18 -15.82 -8.91
C GLU A 239 -14.38 -16.09 -7.98
N GLY A 240 -15.50 -15.37 -8.17
CA GLY A 240 -16.74 -15.54 -7.40
C GLY A 240 -17.75 -16.52 -8.00
N ALA A 241 -17.50 -17.01 -9.21
CA ALA A 241 -18.31 -18.01 -9.91
C ALA A 241 -17.77 -19.42 -9.70
#